data_5c840697a084a2f3d10866f5459ac7c3
#
_entry.id   5c840697a084a2f3d10866f5459ac7c3
#
_cell.length_a   1.000
_cell.length_b   1.000
_cell.length_c   1.000
_cell.angle_alpha   90.00
_cell.angle_beta   90.00
_cell.angle_gamma   90.00
#
_symmetry.space_group_name_H-M   'P 1'
#
loop_
_entity.id
_entity.type
_entity.pdbx_description
1 polymer ?
#
loop_
_entity_poly.entity_id
_entity_poly.type
_entity_poly.pdbx_seq_one_letter_code
_entity_poly.pdbx_strand_id
1 'polypeptide(L)'
;MTAIKNTLFVGKVLEYFESASSTNALAADWLQNGSNADFNSTIFNKESLSQRAKYTEGVVFFTFNQTAGRGQYGNKWESEPHKNIAISIVLKPTFLHPREQFHLNKAISLAVYDVFASFITTNGMWLEERVSIKWANDIYVSNKKIAGILIQNSLSGANIQSSIIGIGLNINQLHFSNLPHATSLKIETGKDFDHMEIVEKICQSIEHRYLQLKTRNFNKIHDEYISKLYRWGEDALYQYPDGNYFQGKIVGVNEAGKLSIESKKGIENFDIKEVKFILD
;
A
#
# COMPACT_ATOMS: atom_id res chain seq x y z
N MET A 1 14.83 -0.58 18.69
CA MET A 1 15.03 0.20 17.43
C MET A 1 14.74 1.66 17.70
N THR A 2 15.51 2.57 17.11
CA THR A 2 15.27 4.02 17.22
C THR A 2 14.13 4.43 16.30
N ALA A 3 13.36 5.46 16.69
CA ALA A 3 12.32 6.06 15.86
C ALA A 3 12.85 6.43 14.45
N ILE A 4 11.96 6.41 13.46
CA ILE A 4 12.28 6.80 12.09
C ILE A 4 12.76 8.26 12.08
N LYS A 5 13.91 8.50 11.45
CA LYS A 5 14.47 9.83 11.25
C LYS A 5 13.73 10.55 10.11
N ASN A 6 13.82 11.88 10.10
CA ASN A 6 13.29 12.73 9.01
C ASN A 6 11.78 12.59 8.76
N THR A 7 11.01 12.17 9.79
CA THR A 7 9.54 12.23 9.82
C THR A 7 9.08 13.12 10.97
N LEU A 8 7.88 13.66 10.87
CA LEU A 8 7.27 14.45 11.95
C LEU A 8 6.54 13.56 12.95
N PHE A 9 5.79 12.56 12.48
CA PHE A 9 4.96 11.68 13.30
C PHE A 9 4.97 10.21 12.85
N VAL A 10 5.07 9.88 11.57
CA VAL A 10 5.07 8.48 11.11
C VAL A 10 6.34 7.77 11.55
N GLY A 11 6.17 6.65 12.26
CA GLY A 11 7.28 5.84 12.77
C GLY A 11 8.02 6.44 13.96
N LYS A 12 7.45 7.47 14.66
CA LYS A 12 7.98 7.90 15.96
C LYS A 12 7.73 6.84 17.03
N VAL A 13 6.65 6.08 16.88
CA VAL A 13 6.43 4.81 17.58
C VAL A 13 6.53 3.69 16.54
N LEU A 14 7.54 2.85 16.68
CA LEU A 14 7.91 1.81 15.73
C LEU A 14 7.96 0.46 16.44
N GLU A 15 7.07 -0.46 16.07
CA GLU A 15 6.82 -1.72 16.72
C GLU A 15 7.24 -2.88 15.81
N TYR A 16 8.36 -3.53 16.13
CA TYR A 16 8.84 -4.70 15.41
C TYR A 16 8.40 -5.98 16.08
N PHE A 17 7.94 -6.94 15.31
CA PHE A 17 7.60 -8.29 15.73
C PHE A 17 8.44 -9.29 14.96
N GLU A 18 9.10 -10.20 15.68
CA GLU A 18 9.87 -11.30 15.05
C GLU A 18 8.98 -12.13 14.13
N SER A 19 7.76 -12.39 14.56
CA SER A 19 6.71 -13.02 13.78
C SER A 19 5.35 -12.45 14.17
N ALA A 20 4.48 -12.28 13.20
CA ALA A 20 3.11 -11.82 13.41
C ALA A 20 2.13 -12.55 12.50
N SER A 21 0.93 -12.84 12.98
CA SER A 21 -0.13 -13.35 12.11
C SER A 21 -0.52 -12.30 11.05
N SER A 22 -0.75 -11.06 11.49
CA SER A 22 -1.07 -9.93 10.63
C SER A 22 -0.73 -8.62 11.32
N THR A 23 0.05 -7.76 10.68
CA THR A 23 0.35 -6.42 11.18
C THR A 23 -0.88 -5.52 11.25
N ASN A 24 -1.86 -5.70 10.34
CA ASN A 24 -3.15 -4.99 10.42
C ASN A 24 -3.95 -5.40 11.66
N ALA A 25 -3.90 -6.68 12.06
CA ALA A 25 -4.58 -7.14 13.27
C ALA A 25 -3.95 -6.52 14.53
N LEU A 26 -2.62 -6.43 14.58
CA LEU A 26 -1.90 -5.74 15.66
C LEU A 26 -2.28 -4.26 15.75
N ALA A 27 -2.31 -3.57 14.61
CA ALA A 27 -2.73 -2.18 14.54
C ALA A 27 -4.20 -1.97 14.98
N ALA A 28 -5.09 -2.92 14.63
CA ALA A 28 -6.49 -2.88 15.04
C ALA A 28 -6.64 -3.09 16.56
N ASP A 29 -5.92 -4.04 17.13
CA ASP A 29 -5.90 -4.29 18.57
C ASP A 29 -5.36 -3.06 19.33
N TRP A 30 -4.31 -2.43 18.82
CA TRP A 30 -3.79 -1.20 19.40
C TRP A 30 -4.81 -0.05 19.37
N LEU A 31 -5.59 0.09 18.28
CA LEU A 31 -6.64 1.11 18.20
C LEU A 31 -7.77 0.88 19.19
N GLN A 32 -8.06 -0.38 19.54
CA GLN A 32 -9.11 -0.73 20.51
C GLN A 32 -8.64 -0.60 21.97
N ASN A 33 -7.43 -1.07 22.27
CA ASN A 33 -6.92 -1.25 23.62
C ASN A 33 -5.88 -0.18 24.04
N GLY A 34 -5.41 0.62 23.06
CA GLY A 34 -4.42 1.67 23.30
C GLY A 34 -3.10 1.13 23.86
N SER A 35 -2.53 1.86 24.84
CA SER A 35 -1.28 1.45 25.52
C SER A 35 -1.41 0.20 26.37
N ASN A 36 -2.64 -0.29 26.62
CA ASN A 36 -2.93 -1.52 27.34
C ASN A 36 -2.96 -2.76 26.43
N ALA A 37 -2.76 -2.60 25.12
CA ALA A 37 -2.63 -3.72 24.23
C ALA A 37 -1.42 -4.57 24.64
N ASP A 38 -1.68 -5.82 25.02
CA ASP A 38 -0.65 -6.75 25.52
C ASP A 38 0.05 -7.41 24.33
N PHE A 39 1.02 -6.68 23.79
CA PHE A 39 1.84 -7.22 22.70
C PHE A 39 3.04 -7.94 23.29
N ASN A 40 3.17 -9.23 23.04
CA ASN A 40 4.43 -9.98 23.18
C ASN A 40 5.44 -9.49 22.12
N SER A 41 5.77 -8.21 22.15
CA SER A 41 6.74 -7.64 21.23
C SER A 41 8.14 -7.86 21.81
N THR A 42 9.05 -8.34 20.98
CA THR A 42 10.41 -8.71 21.36
C THR A 42 11.31 -7.50 21.64
N ILE A 43 10.83 -6.27 21.42
CA ILE A 43 11.65 -5.07 21.50
C ILE A 43 10.87 -3.91 22.13
N PHE A 44 10.72 -3.90 23.46
CA PHE A 44 10.26 -2.71 24.15
C PHE A 44 11.05 -2.38 25.41
N ASN A 45 11.64 -1.19 25.37
CA ASN A 45 12.04 -0.45 26.56
C ASN A 45 10.78 0.10 27.25
N LYS A 46 10.67 0.01 28.58
CA LYS A 46 9.58 0.61 29.37
C LYS A 46 9.39 2.12 29.11
N GLU A 47 10.40 2.81 28.60
CA GLU A 47 10.33 4.20 28.15
C GLU A 47 9.38 4.44 26.97
N SER A 48 9.09 3.40 26.17
CA SER A 48 8.18 3.53 25.02
C SER A 48 6.70 3.69 25.41
N LEU A 49 6.29 3.21 26.58
CA LEU A 49 4.89 3.31 27.03
C LEU A 49 4.42 4.75 27.24
N SER A 50 5.29 5.62 27.75
CA SER A 50 5.00 7.06 27.90
C SER A 50 4.95 7.78 26.55
N GLN A 51 5.72 7.33 25.56
CA GLN A 51 5.68 7.85 24.20
C GLN A 51 4.46 7.35 23.42
N ARG A 52 4.01 6.10 23.66
CA ARG A 52 2.79 5.55 23.05
C ARG A 52 1.55 6.39 23.35
N ALA A 53 1.42 6.89 24.59
CA ALA A 53 0.31 7.77 24.99
C ALA A 53 0.32 9.13 24.28
N LYS A 54 1.51 9.59 23.83
CA LYS A 54 1.68 10.88 23.16
C LYS A 54 1.32 10.83 21.66
N TYR A 55 1.60 9.70 21.00
CA TYR A 55 1.38 9.55 19.56
C TYR A 55 0.18 8.63 19.31
N THR A 56 -0.90 9.21 18.84
CA THR A 56 -2.12 8.48 18.46
C THR A 56 -2.25 8.32 16.95
N GLU A 57 -1.34 8.92 16.19
CA GLU A 57 -1.24 8.88 14.74
C GLU A 57 0.20 8.59 14.32
N GLY A 58 0.40 7.85 13.24
CA GLY A 58 1.73 7.51 12.71
C GLY A 58 2.43 6.34 13.42
N VAL A 59 1.72 5.60 14.28
CA VAL A 59 2.27 4.35 14.88
C VAL A 59 2.43 3.31 13.80
N VAL A 60 3.58 2.62 13.81
CA VAL A 60 3.97 1.64 12.80
C VAL A 60 4.19 0.28 13.43
N PHE A 61 3.54 -0.74 12.89
CA PHE A 61 3.70 -2.15 13.23
C PHE A 61 4.30 -2.88 12.04
N PHE A 62 5.40 -3.61 12.22
CA PHE A 62 6.01 -4.33 11.11
C PHE A 62 6.65 -5.65 11.54
N THR A 63 6.77 -6.55 10.57
CA THR A 63 7.45 -7.83 10.71
C THR A 63 8.09 -8.23 9.38
N PHE A 64 9.13 -9.04 9.46
CA PHE A 64 9.72 -9.73 8.31
C PHE A 64 9.23 -11.17 8.18
N ASN A 65 8.33 -11.60 9.08
CA ASN A 65 7.72 -12.93 9.08
C ASN A 65 6.22 -12.86 9.40
N GLN A 66 5.39 -12.62 8.38
CA GLN A 66 3.94 -12.62 8.53
C GLN A 66 3.35 -13.98 8.15
N THR A 67 2.66 -14.64 9.09
CA THR A 67 2.20 -16.04 8.93
C THR A 67 0.78 -16.18 8.39
N ALA A 68 -0.08 -15.15 8.53
CA ALA A 68 -1.47 -15.16 8.05
C ALA A 68 -1.82 -13.82 7.39
N GLY A 69 -1.00 -13.42 6.39
CA GLY A 69 -1.17 -12.18 5.65
C GLY A 69 -2.52 -12.12 4.93
N ARG A 70 -3.15 -10.94 4.98
CA ARG A 70 -4.46 -10.69 4.36
C ARG A 70 -4.33 -9.68 3.24
N GLY A 71 -4.98 -9.98 2.10
CA GLY A 71 -5.23 -9.05 1.02
C GLY A 71 -6.69 -8.60 0.99
N GLN A 72 -7.04 -7.84 -0.03
CA GLN A 72 -8.43 -7.41 -0.23
C GLN A 72 -9.34 -8.59 -0.55
N TYR A 73 -10.61 -8.50 -0.13
CA TYR A 73 -11.69 -9.44 -0.45
C TYR A 73 -11.38 -10.91 -0.11
N GLY A 74 -10.65 -11.14 0.99
CA GLY A 74 -10.33 -12.49 1.45
C GLY A 74 -9.13 -13.15 0.78
N ASN A 75 -8.45 -12.45 -0.11
CA ASN A 75 -7.19 -12.91 -0.67
C ASN A 75 -6.12 -13.03 0.43
N LYS A 76 -5.17 -13.94 0.24
CA LYS A 76 -4.02 -14.09 1.14
C LYS A 76 -2.84 -13.29 0.59
N TRP A 77 -2.03 -12.76 1.49
CA TRP A 77 -0.69 -12.24 1.19
C TRP A 77 0.33 -13.30 1.62
N GLU A 78 1.03 -13.88 0.65
CA GLU A 78 2.07 -14.88 0.90
C GLU A 78 3.44 -14.21 0.92
N SER A 79 4.28 -14.61 1.87
CA SER A 79 5.60 -14.03 2.06
C SER A 79 6.54 -15.09 2.63
N GLU A 80 7.73 -15.22 2.04
CA GLU A 80 8.81 -16.02 2.58
C GLU A 80 9.39 -15.32 3.82
N PRO A 81 9.57 -16.03 4.96
CA PRO A 81 10.11 -15.44 6.18
C PRO A 81 11.46 -14.74 5.95
N HIS A 82 11.62 -13.55 6.50
CA HIS A 82 12.82 -12.71 6.45
C HIS A 82 13.26 -12.28 5.03
N LYS A 83 12.40 -12.42 4.01
CA LYS A 83 12.69 -11.94 2.65
C LYS A 83 11.89 -10.70 2.27
N ASN A 84 10.78 -10.48 2.91
CA ASN A 84 9.81 -9.45 2.59
C ASN A 84 9.44 -8.63 3.84
N ILE A 85 8.67 -7.57 3.64
CA ILE A 85 8.19 -6.71 4.72
C ILE A 85 6.66 -6.72 4.72
N ALA A 86 6.07 -6.94 5.88
CA ALA A 86 4.68 -6.57 6.16
C ALA A 86 4.69 -5.41 7.17
N ILE A 87 4.03 -4.31 6.81
CA ILE A 87 3.99 -3.10 7.62
C ILE A 87 2.56 -2.56 7.68
N SER A 88 2.15 -2.07 8.85
CA SER A 88 0.86 -1.38 9.04
C SER A 88 1.08 -0.07 9.75
N ILE A 89 0.50 1.00 9.22
CA ILE A 89 0.61 2.36 9.74
C ILE A 89 -0.77 2.86 10.13
N VAL A 90 -0.90 3.41 11.33
CA VAL A 90 -2.16 4.00 11.81
C VAL A 90 -2.18 5.48 11.48
N LEU A 91 -3.18 5.91 10.70
CA LEU A 91 -3.43 7.32 10.39
C LEU A 91 -4.80 7.75 10.91
N LYS A 92 -4.99 9.05 11.12
CA LYS A 92 -6.27 9.65 11.53
C LYS A 92 -6.71 10.74 10.54
N PRO A 93 -7.18 10.34 9.34
CA PRO A 93 -7.59 11.28 8.30
C PRO A 93 -8.97 11.89 8.59
N THR A 94 -9.16 12.47 9.77
CA THR A 94 -10.42 13.07 10.24
C THR A 94 -10.88 14.28 9.41
N PHE A 95 -10.00 14.79 8.54
CA PHE A 95 -10.28 15.84 7.58
C PHE A 95 -10.95 15.32 6.30
N LEU A 96 -11.05 13.97 6.12
CA LEU A 96 -11.72 13.34 4.98
C LEU A 96 -13.12 12.87 5.36
N HIS A 97 -14.07 13.19 4.48
CA HIS A 97 -15.39 12.56 4.51
C HIS A 97 -15.29 11.11 3.98
N PRO A 98 -16.13 10.14 4.42
CA PRO A 98 -16.10 8.76 3.92
C PRO A 98 -16.19 8.64 2.39
N ARG A 99 -16.91 9.54 1.72
CA ARG A 99 -16.97 9.59 0.24
C ARG A 99 -15.65 9.97 -0.40
N GLU A 100 -14.75 10.63 0.35
CA GLU A 100 -13.42 11.06 -0.10
C GLU A 100 -12.33 10.03 0.21
N GLN A 101 -12.69 8.85 0.76
CA GLN A 101 -11.73 7.82 1.20
C GLN A 101 -10.77 7.36 0.09
N PHE A 102 -11.20 7.43 -1.18
CA PHE A 102 -10.34 7.01 -2.28
C PHE A 102 -9.17 7.98 -2.53
N HIS A 103 -9.25 9.22 -2.06
CA HIS A 103 -8.10 10.13 -2.08
C HIS A 103 -6.98 9.67 -1.15
N LEU A 104 -7.32 9.06 0.00
CA LEU A 104 -6.32 8.40 0.84
C LEU A 104 -5.66 7.24 0.11
N ASN A 105 -6.45 6.39 -0.56
CA ASN A 105 -5.92 5.29 -1.36
C ASN A 105 -4.93 5.79 -2.43
N LYS A 106 -5.27 6.84 -3.19
CA LYS A 106 -4.40 7.46 -4.19
C LYS A 106 -3.09 7.93 -3.57
N ALA A 107 -3.15 8.67 -2.46
CA ALA A 107 -1.97 9.21 -1.79
C ALA A 107 -1.03 8.09 -1.29
N ILE A 108 -1.60 7.04 -0.67
CA ILE A 108 -0.82 5.90 -0.19
C ILE A 108 -0.22 5.10 -1.35
N SER A 109 -0.98 4.87 -2.42
CA SER A 109 -0.48 4.17 -3.61
C SER A 109 0.68 4.92 -4.26
N LEU A 110 0.58 6.25 -4.37
CA LEU A 110 1.68 7.11 -4.84
C LEU A 110 2.88 7.03 -3.90
N ALA A 111 2.68 7.02 -2.59
CA ALA A 111 3.78 6.90 -1.64
C ALA A 111 4.59 5.60 -1.82
N VAL A 112 3.89 4.48 -2.00
CA VAL A 112 4.56 3.18 -2.23
C VAL A 112 5.20 3.14 -3.62
N TYR A 113 4.52 3.69 -4.64
CA TYR A 113 5.08 3.87 -5.98
C TYR A 113 6.41 4.64 -5.94
N ASP A 114 6.44 5.80 -5.27
CA ASP A 114 7.63 6.67 -5.18
C ASP A 114 8.85 5.91 -4.62
N VAL A 115 8.63 5.07 -3.60
CA VAL A 115 9.70 4.26 -3.00
C VAL A 115 10.23 3.24 -4.00
N PHE A 116 9.36 2.46 -4.65
CA PHE A 116 9.82 1.46 -5.62
C PHE A 116 10.46 2.10 -6.86
N ALA A 117 9.90 3.20 -7.36
CA ALA A 117 10.47 3.96 -8.47
C ALA A 117 11.90 4.46 -8.15
N SER A 118 12.15 4.84 -6.88
CA SER A 118 13.49 5.30 -6.46
C SER A 118 14.56 4.20 -6.46
N PHE A 119 14.17 2.92 -6.36
CA PHE A 119 15.10 1.79 -6.36
C PHE A 119 15.27 1.13 -7.73
N ILE A 120 14.28 1.25 -8.62
CA ILE A 120 14.29 0.58 -9.92
C ILE A 120 14.96 1.48 -10.94
N THR A 121 16.28 1.26 -11.11
CA THR A 121 17.13 1.92 -12.09
C THR A 121 17.87 0.87 -12.90
N THR A 122 18.11 1.12 -14.19
CA THR A 122 18.96 0.26 -15.01
C THR A 122 20.08 1.10 -15.62
N ASN A 123 21.34 0.70 -15.39
CA ASN A 123 22.54 1.36 -15.94
C ASN A 123 22.58 2.89 -15.77
N GLY A 124 22.10 3.39 -14.63
CA GLY A 124 22.07 4.81 -14.35
C GLY A 124 20.92 5.57 -15.02
N MET A 125 20.06 4.91 -15.78
CA MET A 125 18.82 5.48 -16.30
C MET A 125 17.66 5.10 -15.39
N TRP A 126 16.85 6.08 -15.02
CA TRP A 126 15.62 5.87 -14.28
C TRP A 126 14.59 5.21 -15.21
N LEU A 127 14.16 3.99 -14.87
CA LEU A 127 13.07 3.31 -15.57
C LEU A 127 11.77 3.47 -14.78
N GLU A 128 11.42 4.71 -14.45
CA GLU A 128 10.15 5.01 -13.81
C GLU A 128 8.96 4.44 -14.58
N GLU A 129 9.06 4.38 -15.91
CA GLU A 129 8.04 3.80 -16.79
C GLU A 129 7.74 2.33 -16.51
N ARG A 130 8.68 1.58 -15.88
CA ARG A 130 8.44 0.19 -15.51
C ARG A 130 7.60 0.03 -14.25
N VAL A 131 7.58 1.03 -13.37
CA VAL A 131 6.78 1.01 -12.14
C VAL A 131 5.43 1.63 -12.42
N SER A 132 4.37 1.00 -11.96
CA SER A 132 3.00 1.47 -12.18
C SER A 132 2.08 1.09 -11.02
N ILE A 133 0.96 1.78 -10.92
CA ILE A 133 -0.10 1.47 -9.95
C ILE A 133 -1.19 0.70 -10.69
N LYS A 134 -1.31 -0.59 -10.43
CA LYS A 134 -2.47 -1.33 -10.93
C LYS A 134 -3.66 -1.02 -10.03
N TRP A 135 -4.68 -0.45 -10.63
CA TRP A 135 -5.89 -0.09 -9.91
C TRP A 135 -6.45 -1.31 -9.13
N ALA A 136 -6.83 -1.14 -7.85
CA ALA A 136 -6.93 0.17 -7.16
C ALA A 136 -5.63 0.56 -6.41
N ASN A 137 -4.76 -0.41 -6.00
CA ASN A 137 -3.80 -0.23 -4.91
C ASN A 137 -2.65 -1.25 -4.94
N ASP A 138 -2.40 -1.92 -6.05
CA ASP A 138 -1.25 -2.79 -6.21
C ASP A 138 -0.13 -2.06 -6.95
N ILE A 139 1.12 -2.26 -6.53
CA ILE A 139 2.27 -1.72 -7.25
C ILE A 139 2.86 -2.83 -8.12
N TYR A 140 3.05 -2.49 -9.38
CA TYR A 140 3.58 -3.36 -10.41
C TYR A 140 4.92 -2.86 -10.91
N VAL A 141 5.78 -3.81 -11.29
CA VAL A 141 6.96 -3.55 -12.12
C VAL A 141 6.76 -4.33 -13.40
N SER A 142 6.63 -3.62 -14.51
CA SER A 142 6.16 -4.21 -15.78
C SER A 142 4.80 -4.91 -15.55
N ASN A 143 4.70 -6.22 -15.80
CA ASN A 143 3.46 -7.00 -15.62
C ASN A 143 3.40 -7.79 -14.31
N LYS A 144 4.27 -7.48 -13.31
CA LYS A 144 4.40 -8.26 -12.08
C LYS A 144 4.19 -7.41 -10.83
N LYS A 145 3.44 -7.96 -9.88
CA LYS A 145 3.15 -7.32 -8.61
C LYS A 145 4.35 -7.36 -7.68
N ILE A 146 4.78 -6.18 -7.20
CA ILE A 146 5.86 -6.03 -6.22
C ILE A 146 5.37 -5.62 -4.83
N ALA A 147 4.23 -4.94 -4.74
CA ALA A 147 3.60 -4.58 -3.47
C ALA A 147 2.08 -4.60 -3.55
N GLY A 148 1.43 -4.79 -2.41
CA GLY A 148 -0.01 -4.71 -2.25
C GLY A 148 -0.38 -3.88 -1.03
N ILE A 149 -1.44 -3.09 -1.14
CA ILE A 149 -1.92 -2.17 -0.12
C ILE A 149 -3.32 -2.61 0.35
N LEU A 150 -3.57 -2.60 1.65
CA LEU A 150 -4.86 -2.89 2.26
C LEU A 150 -5.21 -1.81 3.27
N ILE A 151 -6.13 -0.92 2.92
CA ILE A 151 -6.60 0.14 3.79
C ILE A 151 -7.90 -0.28 4.47
N GLN A 152 -7.94 -0.16 5.80
CA GLN A 152 -9.13 -0.43 6.62
C GLN A 152 -9.50 0.85 7.37
N ASN A 153 -10.66 1.42 7.04
CA ASN A 153 -11.17 2.64 7.63
C ASN A 153 -12.16 2.33 8.76
N SER A 154 -12.03 3.04 9.88
CA SER A 154 -13.02 3.13 10.93
C SER A 154 -13.76 4.47 10.81
N LEU A 155 -15.07 4.44 10.88
CA LEU A 155 -15.91 5.63 10.74
C LEU A 155 -16.49 6.04 12.09
N SER A 156 -16.59 7.35 12.32
CA SER A 156 -17.32 7.93 13.45
C SER A 156 -18.15 9.11 12.95
N GLY A 157 -19.48 8.93 12.96
CA GLY A 157 -20.38 9.92 12.36
C GLY A 157 -20.09 10.11 10.88
N ALA A 158 -19.87 11.37 10.49
CA ALA A 158 -19.64 11.77 9.10
C ALA A 158 -18.15 11.75 8.68
N ASN A 159 -17.22 11.32 9.52
CA ASN A 159 -15.79 11.39 9.26
C ASN A 159 -15.10 10.03 9.38
N ILE A 160 -13.94 9.92 8.73
CA ILE A 160 -13.03 8.80 8.94
C ILE A 160 -12.29 9.06 10.25
N GLN A 161 -12.51 8.21 11.24
CA GLN A 161 -11.88 8.33 12.57
C GLN A 161 -10.42 7.88 12.52
N SER A 162 -10.18 6.74 11.91
CA SER A 162 -8.84 6.15 11.75
C SER A 162 -8.77 5.27 10.52
N SER A 163 -7.55 5.09 10.02
CA SER A 163 -7.24 4.21 8.90
C SER A 163 -6.01 3.38 9.25
N ILE A 164 -6.11 2.06 9.07
CA ILE A 164 -4.97 1.15 9.13
C ILE A 164 -4.49 0.93 7.70
N ILE A 165 -3.27 1.34 7.44
CA ILE A 165 -2.62 1.23 6.13
C ILE A 165 -1.70 0.02 6.15
N GLY A 166 -2.20 -1.14 5.72
CA GLY A 166 -1.40 -2.35 5.58
C GLY A 166 -0.71 -2.40 4.23
N ILE A 167 0.58 -2.70 4.21
CA ILE A 167 1.38 -2.80 3.00
C ILE A 167 2.25 -4.05 3.07
N GLY A 168 2.11 -4.91 2.06
CA GLY A 168 3.02 -6.02 1.82
C GLY A 168 4.02 -5.65 0.72
N LEU A 169 5.31 -5.83 0.98
CA LEU A 169 6.40 -5.43 0.09
C LEU A 169 7.29 -6.63 -0.20
N ASN A 170 7.42 -6.98 -1.49
CA ASN A 170 8.34 -8.04 -1.92
C ASN A 170 9.73 -7.45 -2.13
N ILE A 171 10.69 -7.83 -1.28
CA ILE A 171 12.01 -7.21 -1.25
C ILE A 171 13.09 -8.15 -1.77
N ASN A 172 13.43 -9.20 -1.01
CA ASN A 172 14.55 -10.09 -1.31
C ASN A 172 14.13 -11.51 -1.70
N GLN A 173 12.82 -11.78 -1.82
CA GLN A 173 12.31 -13.08 -2.23
C GLN A 173 12.60 -13.35 -3.71
N LEU A 174 13.09 -14.55 -4.03
CA LEU A 174 13.43 -14.96 -5.40
C LEU A 174 12.37 -15.89 -6.01
N HIS A 175 11.66 -16.66 -5.19
CA HIS A 175 10.73 -17.69 -5.68
C HIS A 175 9.31 -17.41 -5.21
N PHE A 176 8.36 -17.42 -6.16
CA PHE A 176 6.93 -17.20 -5.94
C PHE A 176 6.16 -18.38 -6.54
N SER A 177 6.13 -19.53 -5.81
CA SER A 177 5.71 -20.84 -6.34
C SER A 177 4.28 -20.87 -6.91
N ASN A 178 3.36 -20.08 -6.35
CA ASN A 178 1.95 -20.06 -6.77
C ASN A 178 1.49 -18.68 -7.29
N LEU A 179 2.44 -17.77 -7.53
CA LEU A 179 2.17 -16.38 -7.90
C LEU A 179 2.99 -15.98 -9.14
N PRO A 180 2.62 -16.45 -10.35
CA PRO A 180 3.41 -16.25 -11.56
C PRO A 180 3.58 -14.76 -11.93
N HIS A 181 2.67 -13.91 -11.47
CA HIS A 181 2.73 -12.46 -11.68
C HIS A 181 3.23 -11.69 -10.43
N ALA A 182 4.08 -12.31 -9.62
CA ALA A 182 4.77 -11.63 -8.52
C ALA A 182 6.25 -11.40 -8.87
N THR A 183 6.81 -10.34 -8.30
CA THR A 183 8.24 -10.02 -8.38
C THR A 183 8.72 -9.38 -7.08
N SER A 184 10.03 -9.12 -6.97
CA SER A 184 10.66 -8.43 -5.84
C SER A 184 11.73 -7.44 -6.30
N LEU A 185 12.15 -6.54 -5.42
CA LEU A 185 13.27 -5.63 -5.71
C LEU A 185 14.52 -6.40 -6.13
N LYS A 186 14.82 -7.51 -5.45
CA LYS A 186 15.99 -8.34 -5.78
C LYS A 186 15.89 -8.96 -7.17
N ILE A 187 14.73 -9.45 -7.59
CA ILE A 187 14.54 -9.98 -8.96
C ILE A 187 14.74 -8.86 -9.99
N GLU A 188 14.17 -7.68 -9.75
CA GLU A 188 14.17 -6.59 -10.73
C GLU A 188 15.52 -5.86 -10.84
N THR A 189 16.32 -5.88 -9.76
CA THR A 189 17.58 -5.11 -9.70
C THR A 189 18.85 -5.96 -9.61
N GLY A 190 18.71 -7.25 -9.25
CA GLY A 190 19.83 -8.14 -8.97
C GLY A 190 20.55 -7.87 -7.64
N LYS A 191 20.04 -7.00 -6.78
CA LYS A 191 20.69 -6.56 -5.53
C LYS A 191 19.90 -6.98 -4.31
N ASP A 192 20.58 -7.21 -3.19
CA ASP A 192 19.94 -7.34 -1.88
C ASP A 192 19.72 -5.95 -1.27
N PHE A 193 18.60 -5.83 -0.52
CA PHE A 193 18.23 -4.59 0.14
C PHE A 193 18.10 -4.79 1.65
N ASP A 194 18.52 -3.79 2.40
CA ASP A 194 18.26 -3.71 3.83
C ASP A 194 16.78 -3.43 4.08
N HIS A 195 16.12 -4.29 4.84
CA HIS A 195 14.69 -4.15 5.14
C HIS A 195 14.38 -2.87 5.93
N MET A 196 15.30 -2.45 6.83
CA MET A 196 15.08 -1.25 7.62
C MET A 196 15.21 0.02 6.80
N GLU A 197 16.10 0.05 5.80
CA GLU A 197 16.16 1.15 4.84
C GLU A 197 14.83 1.32 4.10
N ILE A 198 14.22 0.20 3.68
CA ILE A 198 12.91 0.21 3.00
C ILE A 198 11.81 0.70 3.95
N VAL A 199 11.77 0.20 5.20
CA VAL A 199 10.80 0.65 6.22
C VAL A 199 10.91 2.16 6.44
N GLU A 200 12.13 2.69 6.55
CA GLU A 200 12.37 4.12 6.72
C GLU A 200 11.84 4.93 5.54
N LYS A 201 12.17 4.53 4.31
CA LYS A 201 11.70 5.20 3.09
C LYS A 201 10.17 5.15 2.94
N ILE A 202 9.54 4.02 3.28
CA ILE A 202 8.07 3.90 3.27
C ILE A 202 7.45 4.87 4.27
N CYS A 203 7.95 4.96 5.50
CA CYS A 203 7.42 5.88 6.49
C CYS A 203 7.56 7.34 6.05
N GLN A 204 8.71 7.72 5.51
CA GLN A 204 8.96 9.08 4.99
C GLN A 204 8.03 9.42 3.83
N SER A 205 7.88 8.52 2.86
CA SER A 205 7.04 8.75 1.69
C SER A 205 5.55 8.79 2.05
N ILE A 206 5.09 7.90 2.94
CA ILE A 206 3.70 7.91 3.44
C ILE A 206 3.41 9.23 4.14
N GLU A 207 4.29 9.69 5.04
CA GLU A 207 4.09 10.98 5.70
C GLU A 207 4.04 12.13 4.69
N HIS A 208 4.97 12.17 3.75
CA HIS A 208 5.01 13.21 2.72
C HIS A 208 3.68 13.29 1.94
N ARG A 209 3.21 12.15 1.40
CA ARG A 209 1.97 12.09 0.63
C ARG A 209 0.72 12.36 1.48
N TYR A 210 0.73 11.91 2.73
CA TYR A 210 -0.36 12.19 3.66
C TYR A 210 -0.44 13.67 4.03
N LEU A 211 0.69 14.35 4.22
CA LEU A 211 0.71 15.79 4.43
C LEU A 211 0.25 16.56 3.19
N GLN A 212 0.61 16.12 1.98
CA GLN A 212 0.03 16.66 0.74
C GLN A 212 -1.49 16.47 0.71
N LEU A 213 -2.00 15.29 1.09
CA LEU A 213 -3.43 15.03 1.16
C LEU A 213 -4.15 15.98 2.13
N LYS A 214 -3.52 16.32 3.26
CA LYS A 214 -4.04 17.29 4.24
C LYS A 214 -4.25 18.68 3.66
N THR A 215 -3.52 19.08 2.62
CA THR A 215 -3.75 20.38 1.95
C THR A 215 -5.03 20.39 1.10
N ARG A 216 -5.72 19.24 0.97
CA ARG A 216 -6.94 19.03 0.16
C ARG A 216 -6.78 19.35 -1.33
N ASN A 217 -5.55 19.39 -1.85
CA ASN A 217 -5.31 19.52 -3.29
C ASN A 217 -5.52 18.17 -3.99
N PHE A 218 -6.77 17.71 -3.99
CA PHE A 218 -7.17 16.39 -4.48
C PHE A 218 -6.92 16.22 -5.98
N ASN A 219 -7.06 17.30 -6.76
CA ASN A 219 -6.83 17.25 -8.21
C ASN A 219 -5.39 16.88 -8.53
N LYS A 220 -4.41 17.51 -7.85
CA LYS A 220 -3.00 17.19 -8.05
C LYS A 220 -2.69 15.72 -7.76
N ILE A 221 -3.17 15.20 -6.63
CA ILE A 221 -3.01 13.79 -6.26
C ILE A 221 -3.72 12.88 -7.28
N HIS A 222 -4.89 13.29 -7.75
CA HIS A 222 -5.63 12.55 -8.77
C HIS A 222 -4.84 12.44 -10.07
N ASP A 223 -4.37 13.57 -10.60
CA ASP A 223 -3.67 13.64 -11.89
C ASP A 223 -2.35 12.82 -11.83
N GLU A 224 -1.60 12.95 -10.72
CA GLU A 224 -0.41 12.13 -10.50
C GLU A 224 -0.75 10.63 -10.45
N TYR A 225 -1.80 10.24 -9.71
CA TYR A 225 -2.22 8.83 -9.62
C TYR A 225 -2.64 8.28 -10.99
N ILE A 226 -3.43 9.03 -11.76
CA ILE A 226 -3.86 8.63 -13.10
C ILE A 226 -2.66 8.45 -14.03
N SER A 227 -1.68 9.37 -13.99
CA SER A 227 -0.48 9.29 -14.85
C SER A 227 0.41 8.07 -14.55
N LYS A 228 0.24 7.44 -13.38
CA LYS A 228 1.01 6.25 -12.97
C LYS A 228 0.19 4.95 -13.04
N LEU A 229 -1.04 5.00 -13.56
CA LEU A 229 -1.86 3.81 -13.68
C LEU A 229 -1.27 2.83 -14.69
N TYR A 230 -1.23 1.57 -14.28
CA TYR A 230 -0.90 0.45 -15.14
C TYR A 230 -1.86 0.37 -16.34
N ARG A 231 -1.30 0.32 -17.55
CA ARG A 231 -2.05 0.34 -18.84
C ARG A 231 -2.94 1.59 -19.02
N TRP A 232 -2.55 2.73 -18.44
CA TRP A 232 -3.24 3.99 -18.68
C TRP A 232 -3.26 4.36 -20.16
N GLY A 233 -4.44 4.54 -20.73
CA GLY A 233 -4.60 4.94 -22.14
C GLY A 233 -4.25 3.87 -23.17
N GLU A 234 -3.91 2.65 -22.75
CA GLU A 234 -3.59 1.53 -23.64
C GLU A 234 -4.85 0.69 -23.96
N ASP A 235 -4.94 0.20 -25.20
CA ASP A 235 -5.94 -0.80 -25.55
C ASP A 235 -5.54 -2.15 -24.96
N ALA A 236 -6.40 -2.74 -24.12
CA ALA A 236 -6.11 -3.97 -23.43
C ALA A 236 -7.33 -4.90 -23.35
N LEU A 237 -7.07 -6.17 -23.08
CA LEU A 237 -8.12 -7.17 -22.90
C LEU A 237 -8.52 -7.26 -21.43
N TYR A 238 -9.83 -7.22 -21.22
CA TYR A 238 -10.46 -7.33 -19.91
C TYR A 238 -11.50 -8.44 -19.91
N GLN A 239 -11.89 -8.90 -18.72
CA GLN A 239 -12.92 -9.90 -18.54
C GLN A 239 -13.95 -9.42 -17.52
N TYR A 240 -15.23 -9.53 -17.87
CA TYR A 240 -16.36 -9.33 -16.95
C TYR A 240 -16.49 -10.50 -15.95
N PRO A 241 -17.23 -10.33 -14.84
CA PRO A 241 -17.48 -11.41 -13.88
C PRO A 241 -18.19 -12.63 -14.45
N ASP A 242 -18.97 -12.45 -15.51
CA ASP A 242 -19.67 -13.51 -16.23
C ASP A 242 -18.75 -14.35 -17.16
N GLY A 243 -17.47 -14.00 -17.25
CA GLY A 243 -16.47 -14.66 -18.04
C GLY A 243 -16.30 -14.11 -19.47
N ASN A 244 -17.15 -13.19 -19.92
CA ASN A 244 -17.04 -12.57 -21.24
C ASN A 244 -15.85 -11.62 -21.32
N TYR A 245 -15.18 -11.61 -22.46
CA TYR A 245 -14.03 -10.73 -22.73
C TYR A 245 -14.46 -9.47 -23.49
N PHE A 246 -13.77 -8.37 -23.22
CA PHE A 246 -13.90 -7.14 -24.00
C PHE A 246 -12.57 -6.42 -24.13
N GLN A 247 -12.40 -5.71 -25.22
CA GLN A 247 -11.30 -4.77 -25.40
C GLN A 247 -11.74 -3.39 -24.91
N GLY A 248 -10.86 -2.71 -24.22
CA GLY A 248 -11.14 -1.37 -23.72
C GLY A 248 -9.85 -0.64 -23.34
N LYS A 249 -10.02 0.62 -23.02
CA LYS A 249 -8.96 1.55 -22.64
C LYS A 249 -9.31 2.18 -21.31
N ILE A 250 -8.38 2.16 -20.35
CA ILE A 250 -8.56 2.89 -19.09
C ILE A 250 -8.55 4.40 -19.41
N VAL A 251 -9.65 5.07 -19.08
CA VAL A 251 -9.83 6.52 -19.31
C VAL A 251 -9.97 7.31 -18.01
N GLY A 252 -9.98 6.66 -16.86
CA GLY A 252 -10.03 7.36 -15.58
C GLY A 252 -10.33 6.47 -14.38
N VAL A 253 -10.41 7.15 -13.25
CA VAL A 253 -10.98 6.64 -12.01
C VAL A 253 -11.89 7.72 -11.48
N ASN A 254 -13.16 7.42 -11.28
CA ASN A 254 -14.14 8.41 -10.85
C ASN A 254 -13.98 8.79 -9.35
N GLU A 255 -14.76 9.73 -8.86
CA GLU A 255 -14.70 10.21 -7.47
C GLU A 255 -14.98 9.10 -6.45
N ALA A 256 -15.82 8.13 -6.79
CA ALA A 256 -16.10 6.97 -5.93
C ALA A 256 -14.96 5.93 -5.94
N GLY A 257 -13.92 6.13 -6.76
CA GLY A 257 -12.79 5.22 -6.87
C GLY A 257 -12.99 4.07 -7.87
N LYS A 258 -14.08 4.07 -8.64
CA LYS A 258 -14.33 3.06 -9.67
C LYS A 258 -13.47 3.32 -10.90
N LEU A 259 -12.97 2.23 -11.50
CA LEU A 259 -12.19 2.27 -12.74
C LEU A 259 -13.09 2.56 -13.93
N SER A 260 -12.79 3.57 -14.70
CA SER A 260 -13.50 3.92 -15.93
C SER A 260 -12.77 3.33 -17.13
N ILE A 261 -13.44 2.46 -17.87
CA ILE A 261 -12.90 1.84 -19.10
C ILE A 261 -13.82 2.20 -20.26
N GLU A 262 -13.24 2.78 -21.31
CA GLU A 262 -13.92 3.01 -22.57
C GLU A 262 -13.83 1.75 -23.44
N SER A 263 -14.96 1.31 -23.94
CA SER A 263 -15.08 0.17 -24.84
C SER A 263 -16.00 0.51 -26.02
N LYS A 264 -16.27 -0.44 -26.92
CA LYS A 264 -17.27 -0.28 -27.98
C LYS A 264 -18.69 0.00 -27.44
N LYS A 265 -18.96 -0.29 -26.17
CA LYS A 265 -20.24 -0.03 -25.51
C LYS A 265 -20.31 1.38 -24.85
N GLY A 266 -19.23 2.16 -24.94
CA GLY A 266 -19.05 3.42 -24.25
C GLY A 266 -18.20 3.29 -22.99
N ILE A 267 -18.29 4.27 -22.08
CA ILE A 267 -17.54 4.29 -20.82
C ILE A 267 -18.33 3.54 -19.75
N GLU A 268 -17.73 2.49 -19.19
CA GLU A 268 -18.27 1.71 -18.08
C GLU A 268 -17.40 1.93 -16.83
N ASN A 269 -18.04 1.97 -15.63
CA ASN A 269 -17.36 2.18 -14.37
C ASN A 269 -17.42 0.90 -13.52
N PHE A 270 -16.26 0.35 -13.21
CA PHE A 270 -16.09 -0.94 -12.54
C PHE A 270 -15.70 -0.76 -11.08
N ASP A 271 -16.34 -1.50 -10.21
CA ASP A 271 -15.86 -1.72 -8.85
C ASP A 271 -14.81 -2.84 -8.81
N ILE A 272 -14.09 -2.95 -7.69
CA ILE A 272 -13.10 -4.01 -7.52
C ILE A 272 -13.77 -5.37 -7.66
N LYS A 273 -13.18 -6.29 -8.44
CA LYS A 273 -13.71 -7.60 -8.88
C LYS A 273 -14.80 -7.56 -9.95
N GLU A 274 -15.30 -6.40 -10.36
CA GLU A 274 -16.22 -6.31 -11.51
C GLU A 274 -15.49 -6.37 -12.86
N VAL A 275 -14.18 -6.20 -12.84
CA VAL A 275 -13.33 -6.35 -14.03
C VAL A 275 -12.03 -7.07 -13.68
N LYS A 276 -11.60 -7.98 -14.56
CA LYS A 276 -10.31 -8.66 -14.47
C LYS A 276 -9.42 -8.21 -15.62
N PHE A 277 -8.21 -7.81 -15.28
CA PHE A 277 -7.15 -7.54 -16.25
C PHE A 277 -6.60 -8.86 -16.78
N ILE A 278 -6.58 -9.05 -18.09
CA ILE A 278 -5.91 -10.20 -18.69
C ILE A 278 -4.45 -9.82 -18.89
N LEU A 279 -3.58 -10.52 -18.19
CA LEU A 279 -2.14 -10.34 -18.25
C LEU A 279 -1.58 -11.40 -19.20
N ASP A 280 -0.72 -10.98 -20.12
CA ASP A 280 0.00 -11.84 -21.05
C ASP A 280 1.09 -12.63 -20.33
#